data_bdf77c9e0fb92a1c226a70223ed97fc4
#
_entry.id   bdf77c9e0fb92a1c226a70223ed97fc4
#
_cell.length_a   1.000
_cell.length_b   1.000
_cell.length_c   1.000
_cell.angle_alpha   90.00
_cell.angle_beta   90.00
_cell.angle_gamma   90.00
#
_symmetry.space_group_name_H-M   'P 1'
#
loop_
_entity.id
_entity.type
_entity.pdbx_description
1 polymer ?
#
loop_
_entity_poly.entity_id
_entity_poly.type
_entity_poly.pdbx_seq_one_letter_code
_entity_poly.pdbx_strand_id
1 'polypeptide(L)'
;GQAFRLSPHMLMMLVGCGAAAGIAGIFKAPIAGVLFTVEVLMLDLTAGSVMPLIMASVAGATVAYVFTGYNVEFFFTQSEMFYTSRIPYVVLLGVFCGLVSVYFTKMIEVMERMFGRISRPRYRFFLGSILLSVLIFVFPPLFGEGYESINYLLNGHVEQIFNNSLFYG
;
A
#
# COMPACT_ATOMS: atom_id res chain seq x y z
N GLY A 1 3.24 25.04 -4.26
CA GLY A 1 4.40 25.71 -4.76
C GLY A 1 4.27 27.20 -5.02
N GLN A 2 3.16 27.70 -5.58
CA GLN A 2 3.05 29.11 -5.98
C GLN A 2 3.08 30.10 -4.79
N ALA A 3 2.52 29.74 -3.65
CA ALA A 3 2.50 30.61 -2.46
C ALA A 3 3.88 30.83 -1.83
N PHE A 4 4.77 29.85 -1.89
CA PHE A 4 6.09 29.90 -1.25
C PHE A 4 7.26 29.96 -2.24
N ARG A 5 7.02 30.05 -3.54
CA ARG A 5 8.05 30.09 -4.61
C ARG A 5 9.14 29.01 -4.46
N LEU A 6 8.73 27.80 -4.08
CA LEU A 6 9.63 26.68 -3.85
C LEU A 6 10.19 26.17 -5.19
N SER A 7 11.45 25.74 -5.17
CA SER A 7 12.06 25.05 -6.30
C SER A 7 11.34 23.70 -6.54
N PRO A 8 11.31 23.18 -7.77
CA PRO A 8 10.69 21.88 -8.07
C PRO A 8 11.24 20.74 -7.20
N HIS A 9 12.53 20.76 -6.92
CA HIS A 9 13.19 19.77 -6.06
C HIS A 9 12.68 19.84 -4.60
N MET A 10 12.57 21.05 -4.03
CA MET A 10 12.02 21.22 -2.68
C MET A 10 10.55 20.83 -2.61
N LEU A 11 9.78 21.09 -3.66
CA LEU A 11 8.38 20.68 -3.73
C LEU A 11 8.25 19.15 -3.71
N MET A 12 9.08 18.45 -4.49
CA MET A 12 9.10 16.98 -4.54
C MET A 12 9.47 16.39 -3.17
N MET A 13 10.48 16.98 -2.50
CA MET A 13 10.85 16.57 -1.14
C MET A 13 9.73 16.76 -0.12
N LEU A 14 9.01 17.88 -0.16
CA LEU A 14 7.88 18.11 0.75
C LEU A 14 6.73 17.15 0.49
N VAL A 15 6.43 16.85 -0.78
CA VAL A 15 5.45 15.81 -1.14
C VAL A 15 5.90 14.45 -0.61
N GLY A 16 7.19 14.14 -0.76
CA GLY A 16 7.79 12.92 -0.21
C GLY A 16 7.67 12.81 1.30
N CYS A 17 7.98 13.89 2.02
CA CYS A 17 7.81 13.95 3.47
C CYS A 17 6.35 13.70 3.90
N GLY A 18 5.40 14.32 3.19
CA GLY A 18 3.97 14.10 3.44
C GLY A 18 3.54 12.66 3.19
N ALA A 19 3.98 12.07 2.08
CA ALA A 19 3.69 10.68 1.75
C ALA A 19 4.31 9.70 2.77
N ALA A 20 5.59 9.90 3.14
CA ALA A 20 6.27 9.09 4.14
C ALA A 20 5.57 9.15 5.51
N ALA A 21 5.19 10.37 5.95
CA ALA A 21 4.47 10.56 7.20
C ALA A 21 3.08 9.90 7.19
N GLY A 22 2.35 10.03 6.07
CA GLY A 22 1.02 9.43 5.91
C GLY A 22 1.07 7.90 5.98
N ILE A 23 1.96 7.27 5.22
CA ILE A 23 2.13 5.81 5.22
C ILE A 23 2.62 5.31 6.59
N ALA A 24 3.61 5.99 7.16
CA ALA A 24 4.10 5.65 8.48
C ALA A 24 3.03 5.78 9.56
N GLY A 25 2.12 6.76 9.44
CA GLY A 25 1.01 6.95 10.34
C GLY A 25 -0.01 5.83 10.28
N ILE A 26 -0.39 5.41 9.06
CA ILE A 26 -1.36 4.32 8.85
C ILE A 26 -0.80 2.99 9.38
N PHE A 27 0.37 2.58 8.93
CA PHE A 27 0.95 1.27 9.25
C PHE A 27 1.78 1.27 10.54
N LYS A 28 1.96 2.42 11.19
CA LYS A 28 2.84 2.60 12.37
C LYS A 28 4.26 2.07 12.13
N ALA A 29 4.73 2.20 10.88
CA ALA A 29 5.97 1.65 10.38
C ALA A 29 6.83 2.74 9.70
N PRO A 30 7.62 3.53 10.46
CA PRO A 30 8.37 4.66 9.91
C PRO A 30 9.33 4.28 8.78
N ILE A 31 10.05 3.17 8.92
CA ILE A 31 11.02 2.70 7.91
C ILE A 31 10.31 2.33 6.61
N ALA A 32 9.16 1.65 6.69
CA ALA A 32 8.36 1.30 5.51
C ALA A 32 7.85 2.55 4.78
N GLY A 33 7.42 3.58 5.53
CA GLY A 33 7.00 4.87 4.96
C GLY A 33 8.11 5.56 4.16
N VAL A 34 9.33 5.57 4.70
CA VAL A 34 10.50 6.14 3.98
C VAL A 34 10.82 5.34 2.73
N LEU A 35 10.95 4.01 2.84
CA LEU A 35 11.31 3.14 1.71
C LEU A 35 10.28 3.24 0.59
N PHE A 36 9.00 3.16 0.91
CA PHE A 36 7.93 3.32 -0.08
C PHE A 36 8.02 4.67 -0.81
N THR A 37 8.23 5.75 -0.07
CA THR A 37 8.28 7.09 -0.66
C THR A 37 9.47 7.26 -1.58
N VAL A 38 10.64 6.78 -1.18
CA VAL A 38 11.85 6.83 -2.00
C VAL A 38 11.66 6.05 -3.30
N GLU A 39 11.07 4.86 -3.22
CA GLU A 39 10.84 3.99 -4.38
C GLU A 39 9.79 4.57 -5.34
N VAL A 40 8.64 5.01 -4.82
CA VAL A 40 7.53 5.51 -5.65
C VAL A 40 7.84 6.87 -6.28
N LEU A 41 8.48 7.77 -5.53
CA LEU A 41 8.83 9.10 -6.04
C LEU A 41 10.20 9.15 -6.72
N MET A 42 10.91 8.02 -6.79
CA MET A 42 12.26 7.92 -7.37
C MET A 42 13.20 9.02 -6.84
N LEU A 43 13.12 9.30 -5.55
CA LEU A 43 13.95 10.31 -4.91
C LEU A 43 15.39 9.83 -4.80
N ASP A 44 16.33 10.71 -5.08
CA ASP A 44 17.76 10.41 -4.89
C ASP A 44 18.04 10.13 -3.41
N LEU A 45 18.70 9.00 -3.14
CA LEU A 45 19.14 8.58 -1.80
C LEU A 45 20.37 9.38 -1.34
N THR A 46 20.18 10.66 -1.13
CA THR A 46 21.22 11.53 -0.54
C THR A 46 20.90 11.77 0.94
N ALA A 47 21.92 12.08 1.74
CA ALA A 47 21.71 12.44 3.14
C ALA A 47 20.74 13.63 3.30
N GLY A 48 20.75 14.55 2.35
CA GLY A 48 19.84 15.71 2.32
C GLY A 48 18.38 15.34 2.06
N SER A 49 18.10 14.23 1.37
CA SER A 49 16.74 13.76 1.07
C SER A 49 16.24 12.80 2.15
N VAL A 50 17.09 11.88 2.60
CA VAL A 50 16.69 10.80 3.52
C VAL A 50 16.38 11.31 4.93
N MET A 51 17.16 12.27 5.44
CA MET A 51 16.97 12.80 6.80
C MET A 51 15.58 13.44 6.99
N PRO A 52 15.11 14.37 6.14
CA PRO A 52 13.76 14.94 6.26
C PRO A 52 12.66 13.87 6.15
N LEU A 53 12.84 12.87 5.29
CA LEU A 53 11.88 11.77 5.14
C LEU A 53 11.76 10.94 6.41
N ILE A 54 12.89 10.59 7.04
CA ILE A 54 12.90 9.84 8.31
C ILE A 54 12.20 10.66 9.40
N MET A 55 12.55 11.93 9.54
CA MET A 55 11.95 12.81 10.56
C MET A 55 10.43 12.94 10.35
N ALA A 56 9.99 13.16 9.13
CA ALA A 56 8.57 13.26 8.81
C ALA A 56 7.83 11.94 9.08
N SER A 57 8.43 10.83 8.69
CA SER A 57 7.89 9.47 8.88
C SER A 57 7.74 9.13 10.37
N VAL A 58 8.78 9.38 11.18
CA VAL A 58 8.73 9.16 12.63
C VAL A 58 7.70 10.08 13.29
N ALA A 59 7.66 11.36 12.90
CA ALA A 59 6.65 12.30 13.43
C ALA A 59 5.23 11.83 13.08
N GLY A 60 4.98 11.40 11.84
CA GLY A 60 3.68 10.87 11.40
C GLY A 60 3.24 9.65 12.20
N ALA A 61 4.13 8.69 12.38
CA ALA A 61 3.86 7.50 13.19
C ALA A 61 3.61 7.87 14.66
N THR A 62 4.40 8.79 15.23
CA THR A 62 4.24 9.22 16.63
C THR A 62 2.88 9.89 16.84
N VAL A 63 2.47 10.78 15.94
CA VAL A 63 1.15 11.41 15.99
C VAL A 63 0.04 10.36 15.90
N ALA A 64 0.18 9.39 14.99
CA ALA A 64 -0.78 8.30 14.87
C ALA A 64 -0.88 7.48 16.18
N TYR A 65 0.24 7.15 16.82
CA TYR A 65 0.23 6.47 18.13
C TYR A 65 -0.52 7.26 19.21
N VAL A 66 -0.37 8.58 19.24
CA VAL A 66 -1.05 9.42 20.24
C VAL A 66 -2.57 9.44 20.02
N PHE A 67 -3.03 9.50 18.77
CA PHE A 67 -4.45 9.63 18.45
C PHE A 67 -5.19 8.30 18.33
N THR A 68 -4.55 7.26 17.81
CA THR A 68 -5.18 5.94 17.57
C THR A 68 -4.71 4.84 18.53
N GLY A 69 -3.85 5.19 19.49
CA GLY A 69 -3.29 4.22 20.43
C GLY A 69 -2.28 3.26 19.79
N TYR A 70 -1.89 2.23 20.54
CA TYR A 70 -0.88 1.25 20.13
C TYR A 70 -1.42 0.12 19.23
N ASN A 71 -2.71 0.13 18.93
CA ASN A 71 -3.30 -0.88 18.08
C ASN A 71 -2.66 -0.81 16.67
N VAL A 72 -2.10 -1.93 16.21
CA VAL A 72 -1.63 -2.09 14.83
C VAL A 72 -2.81 -2.44 13.93
N GLU A 73 -2.73 -2.09 12.66
CA GLU A 73 -3.81 -2.33 11.69
C GLU A 73 -4.08 -3.82 11.47
N PHE A 74 -3.03 -4.65 11.55
CA PHE A 74 -3.14 -6.09 11.41
C PHE A 74 -2.84 -6.78 12.73
N PHE A 75 -3.87 -7.39 13.32
CA PHE A 75 -3.73 -8.19 14.54
C PHE A 75 -3.43 -9.63 14.17
N PHE A 76 -2.27 -10.11 14.60
CA PHE A 76 -1.93 -11.53 14.53
C PHE A 76 -1.27 -11.97 15.83
N THR A 77 -1.58 -13.17 16.25
CA THR A 77 -0.99 -13.75 17.46
C THR A 77 0.36 -14.35 17.10
N GLN A 78 1.44 -13.68 17.50
CA GLN A 78 2.79 -14.22 17.33
C GLN A 78 3.07 -15.20 18.46
N SER A 79 2.97 -16.49 18.18
CA SER A 79 3.18 -17.57 19.17
C SER A 79 4.65 -17.86 19.45
N GLU A 80 5.58 -17.39 18.61
CA GLU A 80 6.99 -17.70 18.74
C GLU A 80 7.89 -16.50 18.45
N MET A 81 9.03 -16.40 19.17
CA MET A 81 10.05 -15.41 18.92
C MET A 81 10.73 -15.65 17.54
N PHE A 82 11.25 -14.57 16.94
CA PHE A 82 11.99 -14.65 15.69
C PHE A 82 13.35 -15.35 15.93
N TYR A 83 13.54 -16.50 15.31
CA TYR A 83 14.80 -17.23 15.34
C TYR A 83 15.60 -16.97 14.04
N THR A 84 16.92 -16.88 14.17
CA THR A 84 17.85 -16.68 13.04
C THR A 84 17.72 -17.78 11.97
N SER A 85 17.32 -18.99 12.35
CA SER A 85 17.05 -20.10 11.42
C SER A 85 15.90 -19.82 10.45
N ARG A 86 15.07 -18.81 10.69
CA ARG A 86 13.96 -18.40 9.81
C ARG A 86 14.37 -17.40 8.72
N ILE A 87 15.59 -16.85 8.77
CA ILE A 87 16.08 -15.90 7.78
C ILE A 87 15.93 -16.38 6.33
N PRO A 88 16.32 -17.63 5.96
CA PRO A 88 16.16 -18.08 4.57
C PRO A 88 14.69 -18.07 4.11
N TYR A 89 13.73 -18.35 4.98
CA TYR A 89 12.31 -18.27 4.64
C TYR A 89 11.85 -16.84 4.41
N VAL A 90 12.37 -15.89 5.19
CA VAL A 90 12.08 -14.45 5.00
C VAL A 90 12.67 -13.95 3.68
N VAL A 91 13.87 -14.38 3.32
CA VAL A 91 14.48 -14.06 2.02
C VAL A 91 13.65 -14.64 0.87
N LEU A 92 13.22 -15.89 0.98
CA LEU A 92 12.37 -16.53 -0.02
C LEU A 92 11.03 -15.81 -0.17
N LEU A 93 10.42 -15.39 0.95
CA LEU A 93 9.23 -14.57 0.95
C LEU A 93 9.47 -13.23 0.24
N GLY A 94 10.60 -12.57 0.50
CA GLY A 94 10.99 -11.33 -0.18
C GLY A 94 11.11 -11.49 -1.70
N VAL A 95 11.74 -12.58 -2.16
CA VAL A 95 11.82 -12.90 -3.60
C VAL A 95 10.42 -13.11 -4.18
N PHE A 96 9.57 -13.87 -3.50
CA PHE A 96 8.19 -14.10 -3.95
C PHE A 96 7.40 -12.78 -4.03
N CYS A 97 7.48 -11.92 -3.02
CA CYS A 97 6.86 -10.60 -3.05
C CYS A 97 7.37 -9.74 -4.19
N GLY A 98 8.68 -9.80 -4.49
CA GLY A 98 9.28 -9.11 -5.64
C GLY A 98 8.69 -9.58 -6.98
N LEU A 99 8.53 -10.89 -7.18
CA LEU A 99 7.90 -11.44 -8.37
C LEU A 99 6.43 -11.00 -8.52
N VAL A 100 5.68 -11.03 -7.41
CA VAL A 100 4.29 -10.56 -7.39
C VAL A 100 4.21 -9.06 -7.71
N SER A 101 5.13 -8.26 -7.20
CA SER A 101 5.23 -6.82 -7.50
C SER A 101 5.44 -6.56 -9.00
N VAL A 102 6.37 -7.28 -9.64
CA VAL A 102 6.60 -7.19 -11.10
C VAL A 102 5.34 -7.59 -11.87
N TYR A 103 4.69 -8.66 -11.46
CA TYR A 103 3.43 -9.10 -12.08
C TYR A 103 2.35 -8.02 -11.97
N PHE A 104 2.17 -7.44 -10.78
CA PHE A 104 1.19 -6.39 -10.51
C PHE A 104 1.45 -5.14 -11.36
N THR A 105 2.69 -4.70 -11.43
CA THR A 105 3.09 -3.54 -12.25
C THR A 105 2.77 -3.78 -13.73
N LYS A 106 3.09 -4.96 -14.26
CA LYS A 106 2.76 -5.32 -15.64
C LYS A 106 1.24 -5.37 -15.89
N MET A 107 0.48 -5.86 -14.91
CA MET A 107 -0.99 -5.87 -15.01
C MET A 107 -1.56 -4.45 -15.09
N ILE A 108 -1.06 -3.53 -14.26
CA ILE A 108 -1.46 -2.11 -14.31
C ILE A 108 -1.14 -1.52 -15.67
N GLU A 109 0.08 -1.72 -16.19
CA GLU A 109 0.47 -1.21 -17.52
C GLU A 109 -0.41 -1.77 -18.65
N VAL A 110 -0.78 -3.05 -18.59
CA VAL A 110 -1.68 -3.67 -19.56
C VAL A 110 -3.07 -3.05 -19.49
N MET A 111 -3.61 -2.88 -18.28
CA MET A 111 -4.89 -2.23 -18.08
C MET A 111 -4.88 -0.79 -18.57
N GLU A 112 -3.85 -0.04 -18.25
CA GLU A 112 -3.69 1.35 -18.68
C GLU A 112 -3.62 1.46 -20.22
N ARG A 113 -2.86 0.58 -20.89
CA ARG A 113 -2.81 0.51 -22.36
C ARG A 113 -4.16 0.13 -22.97
N MET A 114 -4.86 -0.81 -22.37
CA MET A 114 -6.17 -1.28 -22.84
C MET A 114 -7.22 -0.15 -22.76
N PHE A 115 -7.32 0.50 -21.59
CA PHE A 115 -8.22 1.63 -21.40
C PHE A 115 -7.77 2.89 -22.17
N GLY A 116 -6.45 3.07 -22.35
CA GLY A 116 -5.87 4.18 -23.11
C GLY A 116 -6.24 4.20 -24.60
N ARG A 117 -6.62 3.04 -25.17
CA ARG A 117 -7.12 2.94 -26.56
C ARG A 117 -8.48 3.59 -26.77
N ILE A 118 -9.22 3.83 -25.70
CA ILE A 118 -10.55 4.45 -25.76
C ILE A 118 -10.36 5.97 -25.83
N SER A 119 -10.57 6.56 -27.02
CA SER A 119 -10.31 7.97 -27.30
C SER A 119 -11.21 8.94 -26.51
N ARG A 120 -12.39 8.51 -26.07
CA ARG A 120 -13.35 9.37 -25.37
C ARG A 120 -13.32 9.11 -23.85
N PRO A 121 -12.91 10.07 -23.01
CA PRO A 121 -12.77 9.89 -21.57
C PRO A 121 -14.05 9.48 -20.86
N ARG A 122 -15.21 9.93 -21.34
CA ARG A 122 -16.53 9.58 -20.79
C ARG A 122 -16.81 8.08 -20.94
N TYR A 123 -16.58 7.50 -22.11
CA TYR A 123 -16.80 6.07 -22.33
C TYR A 123 -15.81 5.21 -21.52
N ARG A 124 -14.57 5.66 -21.38
CA ARG A 124 -13.59 5.00 -20.53
C ARG A 124 -14.05 4.94 -19.06
N PHE A 125 -14.59 6.06 -18.56
CA PHE A 125 -15.12 6.13 -17.21
C PHE A 125 -16.32 5.18 -17.02
N PHE A 126 -17.33 5.23 -17.91
CA PHE A 126 -18.51 4.37 -17.81
C PHE A 126 -18.16 2.89 -17.92
N LEU A 127 -17.30 2.52 -18.87
CA LEU A 127 -16.88 1.12 -19.03
C LEU A 127 -16.12 0.62 -17.79
N GLY A 128 -15.20 1.41 -17.26
CA GLY A 128 -14.46 1.07 -16.04
C GLY A 128 -15.38 0.94 -14.82
N SER A 129 -16.34 1.85 -14.67
CA SER A 129 -17.30 1.81 -13.55
C SER A 129 -18.22 0.59 -13.63
N ILE A 130 -18.71 0.26 -14.81
CA ILE A 130 -19.57 -0.93 -15.01
C ILE A 130 -18.78 -2.20 -14.73
N LEU A 131 -17.55 -2.31 -15.28
CA LEU A 131 -16.69 -3.46 -15.05
C LEU A 131 -16.37 -3.65 -13.57
N LEU A 132 -16.00 -2.56 -12.89
CA LEU A 132 -15.73 -2.59 -11.45
C LEU A 132 -16.96 -2.96 -10.63
N SER A 133 -18.14 -2.40 -10.96
CA SER A 133 -19.39 -2.71 -10.29
C SER A 133 -19.77 -4.19 -10.41
N VAL A 134 -19.63 -4.76 -11.61
CA VAL A 134 -19.87 -6.20 -11.83
C VAL A 134 -18.88 -7.04 -11.04
N LEU A 135 -17.60 -6.63 -11.02
CA LEU A 135 -16.55 -7.35 -10.30
C LEU A 135 -16.80 -7.37 -8.79
N ILE A 136 -17.19 -6.23 -8.21
CA ILE A 136 -17.53 -6.11 -6.79
C ILE A 136 -18.80 -6.92 -6.47
N PHE A 137 -19.80 -6.92 -7.38
CA PHE A 137 -21.01 -7.70 -7.20
C PHE A 137 -20.74 -9.21 -7.17
N VAL A 138 -19.84 -9.70 -8.05
CA VAL A 138 -19.44 -11.11 -8.11
C VAL A 138 -18.51 -11.49 -6.95
N PHE A 139 -17.61 -10.58 -6.56
CA PHE A 139 -16.64 -10.79 -5.50
C PHE A 139 -16.74 -9.68 -4.43
N PRO A 140 -17.69 -9.79 -3.48
CA PRO A 140 -17.86 -8.81 -2.42
C PRO A 140 -16.57 -8.44 -1.63
N PRO A 141 -15.61 -9.36 -1.40
CA PRO A 141 -14.34 -9.02 -0.74
C PRO A 141 -13.48 -7.98 -1.46
N LEU A 142 -13.77 -7.67 -2.74
CA LEU A 142 -13.13 -6.59 -3.49
C LEU A 142 -13.66 -5.19 -3.13
N PHE A 143 -14.70 -5.12 -2.32
CA PHE A 143 -15.23 -3.85 -1.85
C PHE A 143 -14.39 -3.32 -0.69
N GLY A 144 -13.90 -2.10 -0.84
CA GLY A 144 -13.08 -1.44 0.18
C GLY A 144 -11.60 -1.80 0.10
N GLU A 145 -10.93 -1.68 1.24
CA GLU A 145 -9.47 -1.78 1.37
C GLU A 145 -8.98 -3.22 1.55
N GLY A 146 -9.90 -4.16 1.78
CA GLY A 146 -9.58 -5.57 1.97
C GLY A 146 -8.95 -5.92 3.33
N TYR A 147 -8.88 -5.00 4.27
CA TYR A 147 -8.28 -5.23 5.59
C TYR A 147 -9.00 -6.33 6.38
N GLU A 148 -10.32 -6.41 6.28
CA GLU A 148 -11.09 -7.50 6.91
C GLU A 148 -10.67 -8.87 6.36
N SER A 149 -10.54 -8.99 5.04
CA SER A 149 -10.10 -10.22 4.39
C SER A 149 -8.68 -10.61 4.81
N ILE A 150 -7.78 -9.64 4.95
CA ILE A 150 -6.41 -9.87 5.44
C ILE A 150 -6.43 -10.33 6.90
N ASN A 151 -7.24 -9.72 7.76
CA ASN A 151 -7.38 -10.13 9.15
C ASN A 151 -7.95 -11.55 9.30
N TYR A 152 -8.96 -11.93 8.49
CA TYR A 152 -9.47 -13.30 8.45
C TYR A 152 -8.40 -14.31 8.03
N LEU A 153 -7.57 -13.97 7.01
CA LEU A 153 -6.45 -14.81 6.58
C LEU A 153 -5.39 -14.97 7.67
N LEU A 154 -5.01 -13.89 8.34
CA LEU A 154 -4.00 -13.91 9.41
C LEU A 154 -4.45 -14.70 10.63
N ASN A 155 -5.74 -14.71 10.93
CA ASN A 155 -6.33 -15.44 12.04
C ASN A 155 -6.79 -16.88 11.68
N GLY A 156 -6.55 -17.33 10.43
CA GLY A 156 -6.88 -18.68 9.98
C GLY A 156 -8.37 -18.92 9.66
N HIS A 157 -9.18 -17.87 9.60
CA HIS A 157 -10.62 -17.96 9.32
C HIS A 157 -10.92 -17.85 7.82
N VAL A 158 -10.24 -18.64 7.02
CA VAL A 158 -10.32 -18.60 5.54
C VAL A 158 -11.75 -18.88 5.03
N GLU A 159 -12.50 -19.73 5.73
CA GLU A 159 -13.87 -20.11 5.34
C GLU A 159 -14.83 -18.90 5.32
N GLN A 160 -14.63 -17.91 6.17
CA GLN A 160 -15.49 -16.73 6.24
C GLN A 160 -15.36 -15.83 5.01
N ILE A 161 -14.19 -15.84 4.34
CA ILE A 161 -13.96 -15.07 3.11
C ILE A 161 -14.77 -15.66 1.96
N PHE A 162 -14.85 -16.98 1.89
CA PHE A 162 -15.58 -17.70 0.83
C PHE A 162 -17.09 -17.72 1.07
N ASN A 163 -17.52 -17.79 2.32
CA ASN A 163 -18.97 -17.75 2.67
C ASN A 163 -19.65 -16.41 2.32
N ASN A 164 -18.89 -15.32 2.21
CA ASN A 164 -19.42 -14.02 1.77
C ASN A 164 -19.41 -13.85 0.24
N SER A 165 -18.94 -14.83 -0.52
CA SER A 165 -19.01 -14.78 -1.98
C SER A 165 -20.32 -15.43 -2.46
N LEU A 166 -20.95 -14.83 -3.48
CA LEU A 166 -22.20 -15.31 -4.11
C LEU A 166 -22.16 -16.78 -4.60
N PHE A 167 -20.98 -17.41 -4.63
CA PHE A 167 -20.80 -18.78 -5.09
C PHE A 167 -20.92 -19.85 -3.97
N TYR A 168 -21.11 -19.45 -2.71
CA TYR A 168 -21.22 -20.35 -1.56
C TYR A 168 -22.53 -20.17 -0.75
N GLY A 169 -23.54 -19.58 -1.36
CA GLY A 169 -24.90 -19.50 -0.79
C GLY A 169 -25.78 -20.67 -1.23
#